data_d7582705f12ae22e921af9ec78d827f3
#
_entry.id   d7582705f12ae22e921af9ec78d827f3
#
_cell.length_a   1.000
_cell.length_b   1.000
_cell.length_c   1.000
_cell.angle_alpha   90.00
_cell.angle_beta   90.00
_cell.angle_gamma   90.00
#
_symmetry.space_group_name_H-M   'P 1'
#
loop_
_entity.id
_entity.type
_entity.pdbx_description
1 polymer ?
#
loop_
_entity_poly.entity_id
_entity_poly.type
_entity_poly.pdbx_seq_one_letter_code
_entity_poly.pdbx_strand_id
1 'polypeptide(L)'
;MPALAADPTIRRQVMSAARDILAHDAGAPVAAIADRAGVSRATFYRHFGSRESLLESIELEPRPAARTRIVTAAKDMLLTTSLAELSMDDLAKAADVSRGSLYRIVPGKGALLQALIEAYSPFEAIRAIVSMHRDDSPEVVLPLIGRAIVGVAGERLGLMRAIFHEVTAGGPAVAEMGPLFEQTLGLLATYITDQMAIGRIRPMHPILALQAFIGPIFFHLMTRPMIEGIVPLPMDHQAAVDELITAGLEGLTA
;
A
#
# COMPACT_ATOMS: atom_id res chain seq x y z
N MET A 1 -29.95 27.06 16.53
CA MET A 1 -28.73 27.16 15.72
C MET A 1 -28.12 25.76 15.61
N PRO A 2 -27.90 25.23 14.40
CA PRO A 2 -27.29 23.92 14.27
C PRO A 2 -25.83 24.00 14.75
N ALA A 3 -25.43 23.09 15.64
CA ALA A 3 -24.03 22.90 16.03
C ALA A 3 -23.21 22.63 14.76
N LEU A 4 -22.22 23.49 14.45
CA LEU A 4 -21.26 23.24 13.40
C LEU A 4 -20.60 21.86 13.71
N ALA A 5 -20.80 20.92 12.81
CA ALA A 5 -20.19 19.59 12.91
C ALA A 5 -18.68 19.74 13.11
N ALA A 6 -18.15 19.11 14.14
CA ALA A 6 -16.73 19.16 14.45
C ALA A 6 -15.94 18.59 13.26
N ASP A 7 -15.01 19.38 12.72
CA ASP A 7 -14.16 18.96 11.58
C ASP A 7 -13.36 17.69 11.97
N PRO A 8 -13.58 16.56 11.29
CA PRO A 8 -12.93 15.30 11.63
C PRO A 8 -11.39 15.35 11.43
N THR A 9 -10.88 16.28 10.64
CA THR A 9 -9.45 16.48 10.41
C THR A 9 -8.79 17.11 11.62
N ILE A 10 -9.39 18.17 12.17
CA ILE A 10 -8.91 18.83 13.38
C ILE A 10 -8.96 17.88 14.56
N ARG A 11 -10.03 17.09 14.68
CA ARG A 11 -10.16 16.10 15.76
C ARG A 11 -9.02 15.09 15.71
N ARG A 12 -8.69 14.54 14.54
CA ARG A 12 -7.55 13.60 14.36
C ARG A 12 -6.21 14.24 14.66
N GLN A 13 -5.97 15.48 14.22
CA GLN A 13 -4.72 16.20 14.50
C GLN A 13 -4.50 16.39 16.01
N VAL A 14 -5.52 16.84 16.73
CA VAL A 14 -5.44 17.03 18.18
C VAL A 14 -5.22 15.70 18.92
N MET A 15 -5.89 14.64 18.53
CA MET A 15 -5.73 13.32 19.15
C MET A 15 -4.34 12.73 18.89
N SER A 16 -3.78 12.92 17.68
CA SER A 16 -2.41 12.52 17.37
C SER A 16 -1.38 13.28 18.19
N ALA A 17 -1.48 14.60 18.23
CA ALA A 17 -0.60 15.47 19.02
C ALA A 17 -0.67 15.14 20.52
N ALA A 18 -1.87 14.84 21.03
CA ALA A 18 -2.07 14.47 22.41
C ALA A 18 -1.41 13.13 22.75
N ARG A 19 -1.54 12.11 21.88
CA ARG A 19 -0.86 10.82 22.07
C ARG A 19 0.65 10.98 22.14
N ASP A 20 1.23 11.79 21.25
CA ASP A 20 2.66 12.05 21.19
C ASP A 20 3.17 12.70 22.48
N ILE A 21 2.49 13.73 22.97
CA ILE A 21 2.89 14.47 24.16
C ILE A 21 2.67 13.63 25.42
N LEU A 22 1.49 13.02 25.55
CA LEU A 22 1.10 12.26 26.76
C LEU A 22 1.92 10.98 26.94
N ALA A 23 2.51 10.45 25.85
CA ALA A 23 3.46 9.34 25.93
C ALA A 23 4.74 9.70 26.68
N HIS A 24 5.12 11.00 26.74
CA HIS A 24 6.34 11.49 27.38
C HIS A 24 6.02 12.28 28.65
N ASP A 25 4.90 12.96 28.71
CA ASP A 25 4.42 13.74 29.86
C ASP A 25 2.90 13.56 30.03
N ALA A 26 2.51 12.62 30.87
CA ALA A 26 1.11 12.32 31.18
C ALA A 26 0.36 13.53 31.79
N GLY A 27 1.09 14.51 32.36
CA GLY A 27 0.56 15.73 32.92
C GLY A 27 0.43 16.91 31.96
N ALA A 28 0.83 16.76 30.70
CA ALA A 28 0.91 17.85 29.74
C ALA A 28 -0.39 18.67 29.68
N PRO A 29 -0.30 20.01 29.72
CA PRO A 29 -1.47 20.90 29.68
C PRO A 29 -2.09 20.96 28.27
N VAL A 30 -3.39 21.30 28.22
CA VAL A 30 -4.12 21.51 26.94
C VAL A 30 -3.40 22.48 26.02
N ALA A 31 -2.70 23.49 26.57
CA ALA A 31 -1.95 24.45 25.78
C ALA A 31 -0.87 23.77 24.92
N ALA A 32 -0.06 22.89 25.52
CA ALA A 32 1.00 22.16 24.81
C ALA A 32 0.42 21.24 23.74
N ILE A 33 -0.72 20.60 24.03
CA ILE A 33 -1.41 19.73 23.05
C ILE A 33 -1.94 20.56 21.87
N ALA A 34 -2.59 21.69 22.14
CA ALA A 34 -3.12 22.56 21.10
C ALA A 34 -2.01 23.17 20.22
N ASP A 35 -0.92 23.63 20.82
CA ASP A 35 0.25 24.17 20.13
C ASP A 35 0.89 23.10 19.22
N ARG A 36 1.06 21.88 19.73
CA ARG A 36 1.59 20.73 18.98
C ARG A 36 0.69 20.32 17.81
N ALA A 37 -0.64 20.43 17.98
CA ALA A 37 -1.63 20.17 16.95
C ALA A 37 -1.79 21.33 15.94
N GLY A 38 -1.13 22.46 16.14
CA GLY A 38 -1.29 23.65 15.30
C GLY A 38 -2.68 24.29 15.38
N VAL A 39 -3.39 24.15 16.52
CA VAL A 39 -4.73 24.70 16.71
C VAL A 39 -4.79 25.66 17.91
N SER A 40 -5.74 26.58 17.89
CA SER A 40 -5.99 27.45 19.06
C SER A 40 -6.62 26.65 20.22
N ARG A 41 -6.40 27.10 21.48
CA ARG A 41 -7.10 26.55 22.65
C ARG A 41 -8.63 26.61 22.48
N ALA A 42 -9.16 27.66 21.91
CA ALA A 42 -10.60 27.80 21.64
C ALA A 42 -11.09 26.71 20.67
N THR A 43 -10.30 26.38 19.65
CA THR A 43 -10.57 25.30 18.71
C THR A 43 -10.51 23.94 19.43
N PHE A 44 -9.52 23.71 20.28
CA PHE A 44 -9.44 22.52 21.10
C PHE A 44 -10.72 22.32 21.93
N TYR A 45 -11.10 23.32 22.75
CA TYR A 45 -12.28 23.22 23.62
C TYR A 45 -13.58 23.06 22.84
N ARG A 46 -13.68 23.63 21.66
CA ARG A 46 -14.85 23.44 20.78
C ARG A 46 -15.01 22.00 20.30
N HIS A 47 -13.90 21.27 20.10
CA HIS A 47 -13.91 19.89 19.59
C HIS A 47 -13.97 18.82 20.70
N PHE A 48 -13.42 19.09 21.88
CA PHE A 48 -13.30 18.10 22.95
C PHE A 48 -13.99 18.51 24.25
N GLY A 49 -14.34 19.77 24.43
CA GLY A 49 -14.99 20.27 25.63
C GLY A 49 -14.07 20.36 26.84
N SER A 50 -13.30 19.32 27.13
CA SER A 50 -12.34 19.27 28.25
C SER A 50 -11.14 18.39 27.91
N ARG A 51 -10.12 18.43 28.79
CA ARG A 51 -8.96 17.52 28.72
C ARG A 51 -9.40 16.08 28.99
N GLU A 52 -10.30 15.87 29.94
CA GLU A 52 -10.84 14.57 30.31
C GLU A 52 -11.57 13.93 29.14
N SER A 53 -12.41 14.66 28.43
CA SER A 53 -13.11 14.19 27.22
C SER A 53 -12.15 13.86 26.07
N LEU A 54 -11.01 14.56 25.95
CA LEU A 54 -9.95 14.18 25.01
C LEU A 54 -9.33 12.85 25.42
N LEU A 55 -8.98 12.66 26.71
CA LEU A 55 -8.38 11.42 27.21
C LEU A 55 -9.32 10.23 26.97
N GLU A 56 -10.59 10.34 27.29
CA GLU A 56 -11.60 9.32 27.00
C GLU A 56 -11.69 9.02 25.51
N SER A 57 -11.63 10.05 24.65
CA SER A 57 -11.63 9.86 23.20
C SER A 57 -10.38 9.14 22.69
N ILE A 58 -9.22 9.37 23.31
CA ILE A 58 -7.96 8.68 22.98
C ILE A 58 -8.00 7.22 23.43
N GLU A 59 -8.58 6.92 24.58
CA GLU A 59 -8.75 5.55 25.09
C GLU A 59 -9.77 4.75 24.28
N LEU A 60 -10.81 5.40 23.76
CA LEU A 60 -11.85 4.78 22.92
C LEU A 60 -11.40 4.49 21.48
N GLU A 61 -10.42 5.25 20.95
CA GLU A 61 -9.86 4.95 19.64
C GLU A 61 -8.68 3.99 19.77
N PRO A 62 -8.79 2.75 19.28
CA PRO A 62 -7.69 1.80 19.34
C PRO A 62 -6.48 2.36 18.57
N ARG A 63 -5.32 2.43 19.24
CA ARG A 63 -4.05 2.74 18.57
C ARG A 63 -3.79 1.69 17.49
N PRO A 64 -3.43 2.08 16.25
CA PRO A 64 -3.11 1.11 15.22
C PRO A 64 -2.10 0.08 15.72
N ALA A 65 -2.27 -1.18 15.33
CA ALA A 65 -1.36 -2.24 15.71
C ALA A 65 0.10 -1.86 15.42
N ALA A 66 1.04 -2.28 16.25
CA ALA A 66 2.46 -1.95 16.08
C ALA A 66 2.96 -2.31 14.67
N ARG A 67 2.52 -3.45 14.09
CA ARG A 67 2.82 -3.85 12.71
C ARG A 67 2.36 -2.77 11.71
N THR A 68 1.15 -2.27 11.83
CA THR A 68 0.60 -1.23 10.93
C THR A 68 1.43 0.06 11.03
N ARG A 69 1.80 0.48 12.24
CA ARG A 69 2.63 1.68 12.42
C ARG A 69 4.01 1.53 11.80
N ILE A 70 4.65 0.35 11.98
CA ILE A 70 5.96 0.03 11.38
C ILE A 70 5.87 0.09 9.86
N VAL A 71 4.87 -0.56 9.27
CA VAL A 71 4.70 -0.63 7.81
C VAL A 71 4.38 0.74 7.21
N THR A 72 3.56 1.56 7.91
CA THR A 72 3.27 2.94 7.48
C THR A 72 4.50 3.82 7.54
N ALA A 73 5.26 3.78 8.65
CA ALA A 73 6.50 4.55 8.77
C ALA A 73 7.54 4.14 7.73
N ALA A 74 7.69 2.84 7.48
CA ALA A 74 8.60 2.33 6.45
C ALA A 74 8.20 2.79 5.05
N LYS A 75 6.90 2.77 4.72
CA LYS A 75 6.40 3.32 3.46
C LYS A 75 6.82 4.77 3.27
N ASP A 76 6.62 5.61 4.28
CA ASP A 76 6.93 7.04 4.19
C ASP A 76 8.45 7.29 4.07
N MET A 77 9.27 6.51 4.77
CA MET A 77 10.74 6.58 4.65
C MET A 77 11.23 6.15 3.27
N LEU A 78 10.67 5.10 2.68
CA LEU A 78 11.07 4.60 1.36
C LEU A 78 10.68 5.52 0.18
N LEU A 79 9.93 6.57 0.41
CA LEU A 79 9.72 7.61 -0.60
C LEU A 79 10.98 8.47 -0.83
N THR A 80 11.91 8.49 0.13
CA THR A 80 13.09 9.36 0.11
C THR A 80 14.42 8.63 0.31
N THR A 81 14.40 7.35 0.68
CA THR A 81 15.60 6.54 0.90
C THR A 81 15.41 5.13 0.34
N SER A 82 16.49 4.43 0.04
CA SER A 82 16.44 3.02 -0.36
C SER A 82 16.26 2.10 0.86
N LEU A 83 15.80 0.86 0.64
CA LEU A 83 15.74 -0.14 1.70
C LEU A 83 17.14 -0.45 2.27
N ALA A 84 18.16 -0.43 1.42
CA ALA A 84 19.54 -0.66 1.84
C ALA A 84 20.03 0.38 2.85
N GLU A 85 19.66 1.65 2.66
CA GLU A 85 20.05 2.78 3.51
C GLU A 85 19.14 2.98 4.72
N LEU A 86 17.90 2.43 4.69
CA LEU A 86 16.92 2.57 5.76
C LEU A 86 17.48 2.04 7.09
N SER A 87 17.49 2.91 8.11
CA SER A 87 17.88 2.55 9.47
C SER A 87 16.70 1.92 10.22
N MET A 88 16.89 0.69 10.72
CA MET A 88 15.86 0.03 11.56
C MET A 88 15.63 0.76 12.88
N ASP A 89 16.65 1.45 13.41
CA ASP A 89 16.52 2.22 14.64
C ASP A 89 15.69 3.50 14.43
N ASP A 90 15.86 4.16 13.30
CA ASP A 90 15.06 5.33 12.95
C ASP A 90 13.63 4.93 12.56
N LEU A 91 13.46 3.77 11.94
CA LEU A 91 12.15 3.18 11.71
C LEU A 91 11.41 2.89 13.04
N ALA A 92 12.10 2.35 14.04
CA ALA A 92 11.51 2.11 15.37
C ALA A 92 11.00 3.42 16.01
N LYS A 93 11.81 4.49 15.92
CA LYS A 93 11.42 5.84 16.40
C LYS A 93 10.23 6.38 15.62
N ALA A 94 10.28 6.34 14.28
CA ALA A 94 9.20 6.84 13.41
C ALA A 94 7.88 6.09 13.63
N ALA A 95 7.94 4.78 13.88
CA ALA A 95 6.78 3.93 14.16
C ALA A 95 6.29 4.02 15.63
N ASP A 96 7.03 4.73 16.47
CA ASP A 96 6.81 4.80 17.93
C ASP A 96 6.67 3.40 18.56
N VAL A 97 7.70 2.58 18.33
CA VAL A 97 7.85 1.26 18.94
C VAL A 97 9.25 1.11 19.52
N SER A 98 9.39 0.24 20.54
CA SER A 98 10.73 -0.09 21.03
C SER A 98 11.49 -0.91 19.97
N ARG A 99 12.83 -0.80 19.98
CA ARG A 99 13.71 -1.61 19.10
C ARG A 99 13.41 -3.11 19.23
N GLY A 100 13.24 -3.60 20.48
CA GLY A 100 12.90 -5.01 20.72
C GLY A 100 11.54 -5.41 20.12
N SER A 101 10.55 -4.51 20.18
CA SER A 101 9.25 -4.73 19.55
C SER A 101 9.34 -4.73 18.01
N LEU A 102 10.14 -3.82 17.45
CA LEU A 102 10.38 -3.79 16.00
C LEU A 102 10.95 -5.12 15.52
N TYR A 103 12.07 -5.57 16.09
CA TYR A 103 12.74 -6.80 15.62
C TYR A 103 11.94 -8.08 15.90
N ARG A 104 11.04 -8.07 16.88
CA ARG A 104 10.11 -9.19 17.10
C ARG A 104 9.03 -9.26 16.03
N ILE A 105 8.56 -8.11 15.51
CA ILE A 105 7.49 -8.02 14.51
C ILE A 105 8.06 -8.14 13.10
N VAL A 106 9.21 -7.50 12.88
CA VAL A 106 9.92 -7.42 11.60
C VAL A 106 11.40 -7.69 11.87
N PRO A 107 11.86 -8.96 11.77
CA PRO A 107 13.20 -9.37 12.18
C PRO A 107 14.35 -8.79 11.34
N GLY A 108 14.05 -8.17 10.20
CA GLY A 108 15.05 -7.59 9.32
C GLY A 108 14.43 -6.88 8.12
N LYS A 109 15.28 -6.41 7.21
CA LYS A 109 14.85 -5.67 6.01
C LYS A 109 14.07 -6.53 5.02
N GLY A 110 14.36 -7.84 4.91
CA GLY A 110 13.58 -8.78 4.10
C GLY A 110 12.16 -8.93 4.62
N ALA A 111 11.98 -9.16 5.92
CA ALA A 111 10.67 -9.22 6.55
C ALA A 111 9.91 -7.88 6.47
N LEU A 112 10.64 -6.74 6.47
CA LEU A 112 10.05 -5.42 6.25
C LEU A 112 9.53 -5.28 4.82
N LEU A 113 10.33 -5.67 3.84
CA LEU A 113 9.93 -5.64 2.42
C LEU A 113 8.73 -6.55 2.18
N GLN A 114 8.74 -7.76 2.74
CA GLN A 114 7.58 -8.66 2.70
C GLN A 114 6.33 -8.00 3.28
N ALA A 115 6.43 -7.39 4.47
CA ALA A 115 5.30 -6.72 5.11
C ALA A 115 4.76 -5.51 4.30
N LEU A 116 5.65 -4.79 3.61
CA LEU A 116 5.27 -3.70 2.70
C LEU A 116 4.53 -4.23 1.48
N ILE A 117 5.00 -5.32 0.88
CA ILE A 117 4.35 -5.94 -0.27
C ILE A 117 2.99 -6.50 0.12
N GLU A 118 2.87 -7.20 1.25
CA GLU A 118 1.59 -7.69 1.75
C GLU A 118 0.58 -6.55 1.98
N ALA A 119 1.04 -5.41 2.51
CA ALA A 119 0.16 -4.29 2.83
C ALA A 119 -0.20 -3.40 1.62
N TYR A 120 0.69 -3.33 0.62
CA TYR A 120 0.60 -2.32 -0.44
C TYR A 120 0.67 -2.88 -1.87
N SER A 121 0.78 -4.21 -2.05
CA SER A 121 0.68 -4.83 -3.38
C SER A 121 -0.74 -5.31 -3.66
N PRO A 122 -1.09 -5.59 -4.91
CA PRO A 122 -2.37 -6.16 -5.29
C PRO A 122 -2.48 -7.68 -5.03
N PHE A 123 -1.47 -8.32 -4.43
CA PHE A 123 -1.38 -9.79 -4.37
C PHE A 123 -2.56 -10.43 -3.65
N GLU A 124 -3.02 -9.87 -2.53
CA GLU A 124 -4.18 -10.40 -1.82
C GLU A 124 -5.46 -10.31 -2.67
N ALA A 125 -5.69 -9.16 -3.31
CA ALA A 125 -6.82 -8.97 -4.21
C ALA A 125 -6.75 -9.94 -5.41
N ILE A 126 -5.57 -10.12 -6.01
CA ILE A 126 -5.35 -11.06 -7.11
C ILE A 126 -5.66 -12.50 -6.68
N ARG A 127 -5.16 -12.95 -5.52
CA ARG A 127 -5.46 -14.28 -5.01
C ARG A 127 -6.96 -14.49 -4.76
N ALA A 128 -7.63 -13.49 -4.19
CA ALA A 128 -9.07 -13.53 -3.98
C ALA A 128 -9.84 -13.63 -5.31
N ILE A 129 -9.48 -12.81 -6.31
CA ILE A 129 -10.09 -12.83 -7.64
C ILE A 129 -9.95 -14.22 -8.27
N VAL A 130 -8.73 -14.75 -8.35
CA VAL A 130 -8.48 -16.05 -8.99
C VAL A 130 -9.16 -17.18 -8.23
N SER A 131 -9.23 -17.12 -6.89
CA SER A 131 -9.92 -18.15 -6.09
C SER A 131 -11.44 -18.12 -6.27
N MET A 132 -12.04 -16.93 -6.38
CA MET A 132 -13.50 -16.78 -6.56
C MET A 132 -13.96 -17.06 -7.99
N HIS A 133 -13.10 -16.80 -8.98
CA HIS A 133 -13.40 -16.84 -10.41
C HIS A 133 -12.60 -17.92 -11.14
N ARG A 134 -12.26 -19.01 -10.43
CA ARG A 134 -11.35 -20.04 -10.97
C ARG A 134 -11.83 -20.65 -12.29
N ASP A 135 -13.12 -20.85 -12.45
CA ASP A 135 -13.75 -21.49 -13.61
C ASP A 135 -14.22 -20.49 -14.66
N ASP A 136 -14.13 -19.19 -14.36
CA ASP A 136 -14.54 -18.12 -15.27
C ASP A 136 -13.52 -17.94 -16.41
N SER A 137 -13.96 -17.34 -17.51
CA SER A 137 -13.13 -17.12 -18.69
C SER A 137 -12.09 -16.01 -18.49
N PRO A 138 -11.00 -16.00 -19.29
CA PRO A 138 -9.97 -14.95 -19.24
C PRO A 138 -10.52 -13.53 -19.43
N GLU A 139 -11.61 -13.38 -20.21
CA GLU A 139 -12.27 -12.08 -20.46
C GLU A 139 -12.94 -11.53 -19.20
N VAL A 140 -13.23 -12.37 -18.21
CA VAL A 140 -13.75 -11.95 -16.88
C VAL A 140 -12.59 -11.73 -15.91
N VAL A 141 -11.68 -12.68 -15.80
CA VAL A 141 -10.68 -12.73 -14.71
C VAL A 141 -9.54 -11.74 -14.96
N LEU A 142 -9.00 -11.69 -16.17
CA LEU A 142 -7.84 -10.83 -16.45
C LEU A 142 -8.16 -9.33 -16.31
N PRO A 143 -9.31 -8.80 -16.76
CA PRO A 143 -9.68 -7.41 -16.45
C PRO A 143 -9.81 -7.10 -14.96
N LEU A 144 -10.33 -8.02 -14.15
CA LEU A 144 -10.39 -7.84 -12.69
C LEU A 144 -8.98 -7.73 -12.09
N ILE A 145 -8.06 -8.58 -12.54
CA ILE A 145 -6.65 -8.52 -12.13
C ILE A 145 -6.00 -7.20 -12.55
N GLY A 146 -6.18 -6.79 -13.80
CA GLY A 146 -5.65 -5.53 -14.32
C GLY A 146 -6.14 -4.33 -13.49
N ARG A 147 -7.43 -4.26 -13.20
CA ARG A 147 -8.03 -3.21 -12.36
C ARG A 147 -7.54 -3.25 -10.92
N ALA A 148 -7.32 -4.44 -10.34
CA ALA A 148 -6.75 -4.59 -9.00
C ALA A 148 -5.32 -4.03 -8.93
N ILE A 149 -4.49 -4.26 -9.96
CA ILE A 149 -3.15 -3.71 -10.07
C ILE A 149 -3.20 -2.18 -10.09
N VAL A 150 -4.06 -1.61 -10.91
CA VAL A 150 -4.20 -0.15 -11.06
C VAL A 150 -4.78 0.51 -9.81
N GLY A 151 -5.76 -0.12 -9.18
CA GLY A 151 -6.40 0.39 -7.96
C GLY A 151 -5.40 0.56 -6.80
N VAL A 152 -4.37 -0.30 -6.75
CA VAL A 152 -3.29 -0.17 -5.76
C VAL A 152 -2.26 0.89 -6.16
N ALA A 153 -2.06 1.12 -7.47
CA ALA A 153 -1.02 2.01 -7.98
C ALA A 153 -1.29 3.50 -7.74
N GLY A 154 -2.54 3.96 -7.65
CA GLY A 154 -2.93 5.37 -7.60
C GLY A 154 -2.02 6.25 -6.75
N GLU A 155 -2.34 6.44 -5.48
CA GLU A 155 -1.53 7.25 -4.55
C GLU A 155 -0.20 6.60 -4.11
N ARG A 156 0.08 5.35 -4.54
CA ARG A 156 1.18 4.50 -4.07
C ARG A 156 2.26 4.25 -5.12
N LEU A 157 2.21 4.94 -6.25
CA LEU A 157 3.14 4.74 -7.36
C LEU A 157 4.61 4.90 -6.95
N GLY A 158 4.92 5.88 -6.09
CA GLY A 158 6.27 6.08 -5.54
C GLY A 158 6.78 4.86 -4.76
N LEU A 159 5.93 4.29 -3.90
CA LEU A 159 6.26 3.08 -3.15
C LEU A 159 6.40 1.86 -4.07
N MET A 160 5.52 1.70 -5.06
CA MET A 160 5.64 0.60 -6.04
C MET A 160 6.97 0.68 -6.80
N ARG A 161 7.42 1.88 -7.18
CA ARG A 161 8.73 2.09 -7.81
C ARG A 161 9.87 1.71 -6.87
N ALA A 162 9.80 2.11 -5.60
CA ALA A 162 10.80 1.75 -4.61
C ALA A 162 10.87 0.24 -4.41
N ILE A 163 9.73 -0.43 -4.25
CA ILE A 163 9.65 -1.88 -4.12
C ILE A 163 10.21 -2.58 -5.38
N PHE A 164 9.80 -2.12 -6.56
CA PHE A 164 10.28 -2.68 -7.83
C PHE A 164 11.79 -2.54 -7.99
N HIS A 165 12.34 -1.38 -7.63
CA HIS A 165 13.78 -1.16 -7.62
C HIS A 165 14.50 -2.15 -6.69
N GLU A 166 14.03 -2.33 -5.47
CA GLU A 166 14.62 -3.28 -4.51
C GLU A 166 14.55 -4.73 -5.02
N VAL A 167 13.40 -5.12 -5.59
CA VAL A 167 13.21 -6.47 -6.15
C VAL A 167 14.16 -6.72 -7.33
N THR A 168 14.30 -5.75 -8.24
CA THR A 168 15.16 -5.89 -9.43
C THR A 168 16.64 -5.75 -9.11
N ALA A 169 17.02 -5.05 -8.06
CA ALA A 169 18.40 -4.97 -7.57
C ALA A 169 18.91 -6.32 -6.99
N GLY A 170 18.02 -7.26 -6.68
CA GLY A 170 18.41 -8.62 -6.31
C GLY A 170 19.10 -8.74 -4.94
N GLY A 171 18.84 -7.81 -4.01
CA GLY A 171 19.43 -7.81 -2.67
C GLY A 171 19.00 -9.01 -1.82
N PRO A 172 19.68 -9.26 -0.68
CA PRO A 172 19.35 -10.37 0.24
C PRO A 172 17.90 -10.39 0.71
N ALA A 173 17.28 -9.22 0.85
CA ALA A 173 15.88 -9.05 1.24
C ALA A 173 14.91 -9.71 0.24
N VAL A 174 15.28 -9.81 -1.04
CA VAL A 174 14.45 -10.41 -2.09
C VAL A 174 14.38 -11.91 -1.96
N ALA A 175 15.45 -12.56 -1.50
CA ALA A 175 15.47 -14.01 -1.30
C ALA A 175 14.43 -14.47 -0.27
N GLU A 176 14.12 -13.63 0.73
CA GLU A 176 13.12 -13.92 1.76
C GLU A 176 11.68 -13.84 1.21
N MET A 177 11.49 -13.26 0.02
CA MET A 177 10.18 -13.07 -0.60
C MET A 177 9.73 -14.23 -1.49
N GLY A 178 10.62 -15.21 -1.74
CA GLY A 178 10.34 -16.37 -2.60
C GLY A 178 8.95 -16.98 -2.34
N PRO A 179 8.61 -17.36 -1.09
CA PRO A 179 7.32 -17.99 -0.79
C PRO A 179 6.09 -17.14 -1.13
N LEU A 180 6.15 -15.83 -0.96
CA LEU A 180 5.05 -14.91 -1.28
C LEU A 180 4.81 -14.83 -2.79
N PHE A 181 5.88 -14.73 -3.56
CA PHE A 181 5.81 -14.74 -5.03
C PHE A 181 5.37 -16.09 -5.56
N GLU A 182 5.95 -17.19 -5.06
CA GLU A 182 5.58 -18.56 -5.46
C GLU A 182 4.10 -18.82 -5.26
N GLN A 183 3.53 -18.41 -4.14
CA GLN A 183 2.10 -18.60 -3.85
C GLN A 183 1.22 -17.86 -4.87
N THR A 184 1.50 -16.59 -5.14
CA THR A 184 0.67 -15.77 -6.03
C THR A 184 0.89 -16.13 -7.50
N LEU A 185 2.15 -16.27 -7.93
CA LEU A 185 2.48 -16.65 -9.30
C LEU A 185 2.07 -18.08 -9.61
N GLY A 186 2.19 -19.01 -8.66
CA GLY A 186 1.74 -20.38 -8.80
C GLY A 186 0.24 -20.48 -9.03
N LEU A 187 -0.56 -19.73 -8.26
CA LEU A 187 -2.01 -19.68 -8.44
C LEU A 187 -2.39 -19.13 -9.82
N LEU A 188 -1.78 -18.03 -10.23
CA LEU A 188 -1.98 -17.43 -11.54
C LEU A 188 -1.55 -18.35 -12.68
N ALA A 189 -0.38 -18.98 -12.57
CA ALA A 189 0.14 -19.90 -13.58
C ALA A 189 -0.77 -21.14 -13.72
N THR A 190 -1.33 -21.64 -12.62
CA THR A 190 -2.31 -22.71 -12.64
C THR A 190 -3.57 -22.30 -13.41
N TYR A 191 -4.16 -21.14 -13.06
CA TYR A 191 -5.32 -20.61 -13.78
C TYR A 191 -5.05 -20.48 -15.29
N ILE A 192 -3.93 -19.87 -15.68
CA ILE A 192 -3.55 -19.70 -17.10
C ILE A 192 -3.39 -21.06 -17.80
N THR A 193 -2.76 -22.03 -17.13
CA THR A 193 -2.58 -23.38 -17.67
C THR A 193 -3.91 -24.09 -17.90
N ASP A 194 -4.85 -23.98 -16.94
CA ASP A 194 -6.18 -24.54 -17.06
C ASP A 194 -6.94 -23.92 -18.25
N GLN A 195 -6.84 -22.59 -18.45
CA GLN A 195 -7.46 -21.90 -19.58
C GLN A 195 -6.80 -22.26 -20.94
N MET A 196 -5.50 -22.51 -20.96
CA MET A 196 -4.81 -23.06 -22.15
C MET A 196 -5.28 -24.46 -22.49
N ALA A 197 -5.46 -25.32 -21.49
CA ALA A 197 -5.89 -26.71 -21.68
C ALA A 197 -7.27 -26.82 -22.34
N ILE A 198 -8.14 -25.84 -22.11
CA ILE A 198 -9.49 -25.76 -22.73
C ILE A 198 -9.56 -24.85 -23.97
N GLY A 199 -8.40 -24.36 -24.43
CA GLY A 199 -8.27 -23.58 -25.68
C GLY A 199 -8.75 -22.13 -25.62
N ARG A 200 -8.96 -21.57 -24.41
CA ARG A 200 -9.34 -20.15 -24.25
C ARG A 200 -8.14 -19.20 -24.28
N ILE A 201 -6.98 -19.69 -23.90
CA ILE A 201 -5.69 -18.98 -24.02
C ILE A 201 -4.81 -19.78 -24.99
N ARG A 202 -4.10 -19.08 -25.88
CA ARG A 202 -3.17 -19.71 -26.83
C ARG A 202 -2.04 -20.44 -26.10
N PRO A 203 -1.55 -21.56 -26.61
CA PRO A 203 -0.46 -22.31 -25.97
C PRO A 203 0.84 -21.49 -25.91
N MET A 204 1.33 -21.27 -24.69
CA MET A 204 2.64 -20.64 -24.42
C MET A 204 3.05 -20.94 -22.97
N HIS A 205 4.24 -20.50 -22.56
CA HIS A 205 4.64 -20.65 -21.18
C HIS A 205 3.76 -19.79 -20.24
N PRO A 206 3.14 -20.31 -19.19
CA PRO A 206 2.18 -19.58 -18.34
C PRO A 206 2.73 -18.28 -17.77
N ILE A 207 4.01 -18.27 -17.36
CA ILE A 207 4.66 -17.04 -16.85
C ILE A 207 4.81 -15.99 -17.95
N LEU A 208 5.09 -16.38 -19.21
CA LEU A 208 5.16 -15.45 -20.32
C LEU A 208 3.78 -14.88 -20.67
N ALA A 209 2.71 -15.66 -20.54
CA ALA A 209 1.34 -15.17 -20.69
C ALA A 209 1.02 -14.11 -19.63
N LEU A 210 1.38 -14.35 -18.37
CA LEU A 210 1.22 -13.37 -17.30
C LEU A 210 2.04 -12.11 -17.57
N GLN A 211 3.28 -12.24 -18.02
CA GLN A 211 4.13 -11.09 -18.35
C GLN A 211 3.59 -10.30 -19.53
N ALA A 212 3.07 -10.98 -20.55
CA ALA A 212 2.47 -10.33 -21.71
C ALA A 212 1.22 -9.52 -21.35
N PHE A 213 0.44 -9.98 -20.37
CA PHE A 213 -0.74 -9.26 -19.89
C PHE A 213 -0.39 -8.14 -18.88
N ILE A 214 0.36 -8.47 -17.83
CA ILE A 214 0.64 -7.53 -16.73
C ILE A 214 1.72 -6.51 -17.13
N GLY A 215 2.69 -6.93 -17.95
CA GLY A 215 3.85 -6.12 -18.33
C GLY A 215 3.51 -4.75 -18.92
N PRO A 216 2.67 -4.64 -19.93
CA PRO A 216 2.26 -3.36 -20.50
C PRO A 216 1.57 -2.43 -19.50
N ILE A 217 0.67 -2.97 -18.67
CA ILE A 217 -0.01 -2.23 -17.60
C ILE A 217 1.02 -1.69 -16.59
N PHE A 218 1.91 -2.55 -16.12
CA PHE A 218 2.94 -2.19 -15.16
C PHE A 218 3.91 -1.16 -15.75
N PHE A 219 4.36 -1.36 -17.00
CA PHE A 219 5.24 -0.43 -17.70
C PHE A 219 4.59 0.94 -17.86
N HIS A 220 3.33 0.99 -18.26
CA HIS A 220 2.55 2.23 -18.35
C HIS A 220 2.51 2.96 -17.00
N LEU A 221 2.16 2.26 -15.90
CA LEU A 221 2.15 2.83 -14.57
C LEU A 221 3.50 3.43 -14.16
N MET A 222 4.59 2.72 -14.47
CA MET A 222 5.94 3.16 -14.10
C MET A 222 6.41 4.38 -14.92
N THR A 223 6.07 4.45 -16.20
CA THR A 223 6.62 5.44 -17.14
C THR A 223 5.68 6.62 -17.40
N ARG A 224 4.40 6.50 -17.12
CA ARG A 224 3.39 7.52 -17.42
C ARG A 224 3.78 8.93 -16.98
N PRO A 225 4.22 9.23 -15.74
CA PRO A 225 4.56 10.59 -15.33
C PRO A 225 5.72 11.18 -16.14
N MET A 226 6.64 10.34 -16.62
CA MET A 226 7.73 10.76 -17.49
C MET A 226 7.21 11.05 -18.90
N ILE A 227 6.39 10.16 -19.45
CA ILE A 227 5.84 10.27 -20.80
C ILE A 227 4.94 11.49 -20.92
N GLU A 228 4.03 11.71 -19.94
CA GLU A 228 3.13 12.88 -19.91
C GLU A 228 3.87 14.21 -19.78
N GLY A 229 5.08 14.20 -19.23
CA GLY A 229 5.96 15.36 -19.19
C GLY A 229 6.60 15.69 -20.57
N ILE A 230 6.57 14.77 -21.53
CA ILE A 230 7.17 14.89 -22.87
C ILE A 230 6.09 15.00 -23.95
N VAL A 231 5.10 14.12 -23.87
CA VAL A 231 3.99 14.03 -24.86
C VAL A 231 2.68 13.90 -24.11
N PRO A 232 1.73 14.84 -24.29
CA PRO A 232 0.41 14.73 -23.69
C PRO A 232 -0.31 13.46 -24.18
N LEU A 233 -0.77 12.62 -23.24
CA LEU A 233 -1.66 11.52 -23.58
C LEU A 233 -3.08 12.07 -23.68
N PRO A 234 -3.79 11.85 -24.81
CA PRO A 234 -5.12 12.40 -25.05
C PRO A 234 -6.24 11.66 -24.31
N MET A 235 -5.89 10.85 -23.31
CA MET A 235 -6.82 10.03 -22.53
C MET A 235 -6.49 10.06 -21.05
N ASP A 236 -7.49 9.84 -20.21
CA ASP A 236 -7.28 9.69 -18.78
C ASP A 236 -6.61 8.35 -18.44
N HIS A 237 -6.21 8.22 -17.17
CA HIS A 237 -5.49 7.05 -16.69
C HIS A 237 -6.30 5.75 -16.84
N GLN A 238 -7.60 5.81 -16.53
CA GLN A 238 -8.46 4.63 -16.56
C GLN A 238 -8.67 4.14 -17.99
N ALA A 239 -8.91 5.05 -18.93
CA ALA A 239 -9.07 4.73 -20.34
C ALA A 239 -7.79 4.08 -20.91
N ALA A 240 -6.61 4.62 -20.59
CA ALA A 240 -5.34 4.03 -21.05
C ALA A 240 -5.14 2.60 -20.51
N VAL A 241 -5.52 2.35 -19.25
CA VAL A 241 -5.44 1.01 -18.67
C VAL A 241 -6.45 0.05 -19.29
N ASP A 242 -7.68 0.48 -19.51
CA ASP A 242 -8.71 -0.36 -20.14
C ASP A 242 -8.31 -0.74 -21.59
N GLU A 243 -7.64 0.15 -22.34
CA GLU A 243 -7.05 -0.18 -23.65
C GLU A 243 -5.93 -1.23 -23.53
N LEU A 244 -5.03 -1.09 -22.55
CA LEU A 244 -3.95 -2.06 -22.33
C LEU A 244 -4.49 -3.43 -21.88
N ILE A 245 -5.53 -3.46 -21.07
CA ILE A 245 -6.22 -4.70 -20.67
C ILE A 245 -6.81 -5.38 -21.93
N THR A 246 -7.50 -4.61 -22.77
CA THR A 246 -8.09 -5.14 -24.02
C THR A 246 -7.04 -5.69 -24.95
N ALA A 247 -5.97 -4.93 -25.23
CA ALA A 247 -4.86 -5.37 -26.07
C ALA A 247 -4.15 -6.60 -25.51
N GLY A 248 -3.97 -6.67 -24.19
CA GLY A 248 -3.39 -7.83 -23.52
C GLY A 248 -4.25 -9.08 -23.64
N LEU A 249 -5.58 -8.96 -23.52
CA LEU A 249 -6.54 -10.05 -23.74
C LEU A 249 -6.51 -10.54 -25.17
N GLU A 250 -6.67 -9.66 -26.16
CA GLU A 250 -6.61 -10.00 -27.58
C GLU A 250 -5.29 -10.68 -27.96
N GLY A 251 -4.20 -10.30 -27.30
CA GLY A 251 -2.89 -10.94 -27.49
C GLY A 251 -2.78 -12.34 -26.91
N LEU A 252 -3.66 -12.73 -25.98
CA LEU A 252 -3.62 -14.02 -25.28
C LEU A 252 -4.73 -14.98 -25.69
N THR A 253 -5.91 -14.48 -26.02
CA THR A 253 -7.03 -15.32 -26.44
C THR A 253 -6.83 -15.84 -27.87
N ALA A 254 -7.40 -17.01 -28.14
CA ALA A 254 -7.27 -17.70 -29.43
C ALA A 254 -8.30 -17.20 -30.43
#